data_b32ab2d1b00fc0f69fc260c6589f82fc
#
_entry.id   b32ab2d1b00fc0f69fc260c6589f82fc
#
_cell.length_a   1.000
_cell.length_b   1.000
_cell.length_c   1.000
_cell.angle_alpha   90.00
_cell.angle_beta   90.00
_cell.angle_gamma   90.00
#
_symmetry.space_group_name_H-M   'P 1'
#
loop_
_entity.id
_entity.type
_entity.pdbx_description
1 polymer ?
#
loop_
_entity_poly.entity_id
_entity_poly.type
_entity_poly.pdbx_seq_one_letter_code
_entity_poly.pdbx_strand_id
1 'polypeptide(L)'
;MMVIVFYTGTHYNIVMHQFWEECGHIVSPVSRFTHYIISENTCRLVHFNVKGMITSMKIAAVIAEYNPFHNGHLYQLQNIREELGADRILVIMSGNFMQRGIPAIVDKYLRTRMALENGADVVLELPVYYSLGSAEYFAQGAVSLLDKLGVIDYLHFGSECGNLQSLQEIASILSSESDTYVTYLKEYQKKGESFASARYYALMQELSSEKAVLTKEPNNTLAIEYIKALMMRQSSIQPVTLKRQGNGYNALSLNNELASASAIRNFMQDKQADYVRLADQVPSSVYSSLMDNQEYLYVDDFSSILYYKLISSFHAGHDLSDIYDMTESLSDIFRKHLTEYTSFQQFCLDCKTRNVTFTRIARSLMHILLDMHQETANQLKENDYTFYAHLLGFNDKGRDVLKAIKGNSSIPVFTRLPEMLKKLDGAALTSLQADIYASQLYYGMQGQKYHHTPINEFRLKYNPC
;
A
#
# COMPACT_ATOMS: atom_id res chain seq x y z
N MET A 1 -15.03 39.20 -1.91
CA MET A 1 -15.41 39.10 -0.49
C MET A 1 -14.61 40.18 0.25
N MET A 2 -15.26 41.20 0.79
CA MET A 2 -14.60 42.29 1.52
C MET A 2 -14.75 41.98 3.00
N VAL A 3 -13.65 41.90 3.72
CA VAL A 3 -13.65 41.71 5.19
C VAL A 3 -13.33 43.05 5.80
N ILE A 4 -14.27 43.62 6.58
CA ILE A 4 -14.06 44.83 7.31
C ILE A 4 -13.80 44.48 8.78
N VAL A 5 -12.63 44.85 9.30
CA VAL A 5 -12.26 44.62 10.70
C VAL A 5 -12.36 45.96 11.44
N PHE A 6 -13.20 46.05 12.46
CA PHE A 6 -13.30 47.18 13.34
C PHE A 6 -12.45 46.97 14.60
N TYR A 7 -11.66 47.96 14.98
CA TYR A 7 -10.88 47.96 16.19
C TYR A 7 -11.55 48.88 17.22
N THR A 8 -12.00 48.34 18.33
CA THR A 8 -12.49 49.13 19.48
C THR A 8 -11.66 48.75 20.70
N GLY A 9 -10.57 49.47 20.92
CA GLY A 9 -9.80 49.59 22.18
C GLY A 9 -9.29 48.34 22.89
N THR A 10 -9.88 47.18 22.77
CA THR A 10 -9.44 45.92 23.40
C THR A 10 -9.89 44.62 22.72
N HIS A 11 -10.73 44.66 21.69
CA HIS A 11 -11.20 43.46 20.99
C HIS A 11 -11.28 43.66 19.48
N TYR A 12 -10.96 42.62 18.70
CA TYR A 12 -11.16 42.58 17.27
C TYR A 12 -12.53 41.95 16.97
N ASN A 13 -13.44 42.71 16.31
CA ASN A 13 -14.66 42.13 15.77
C ASN A 13 -14.56 42.01 14.24
N ILE A 14 -14.68 40.81 13.73
CA ILE A 14 -14.72 40.56 12.29
C ILE A 14 -16.19 40.51 11.87
N VAL A 15 -16.62 41.46 11.07
CA VAL A 15 -17.96 41.45 10.47
C VAL A 15 -17.82 41.18 8.98
N MET A 16 -18.38 40.07 8.54
CA MET A 16 -18.48 39.75 7.11
C MET A 16 -19.75 40.35 6.55
N HIS A 17 -19.65 41.35 5.69
CA HIS A 17 -20.78 41.90 4.92
C HIS A 17 -20.60 41.58 3.45
N GLN A 18 -21.64 40.98 2.87
CA GLN A 18 -21.76 40.75 1.42
C GLN A 18 -22.26 42.07 0.78
N PHE A 19 -21.38 42.80 0.08
CA PHE A 19 -21.76 43.86 -0.85
C PHE A 19 -21.56 43.34 -2.28
N TRP A 20 -22.60 42.85 -2.89
CA TRP A 20 -22.71 42.62 -4.31
C TRP A 20 -23.93 43.39 -4.78
N GLU A 21 -23.75 44.58 -5.39
CA GLU A 21 -24.72 45.08 -6.38
C GLU A 21 -24.39 46.47 -6.99
N GLU A 22 -23.32 47.18 -6.61
CA GLU A 22 -23.14 48.55 -7.16
C GLU A 22 -21.78 48.90 -7.78
N CYS A 23 -20.92 47.98 -8.14
CA CYS A 23 -19.72 48.31 -8.92
C CYS A 23 -19.59 47.41 -10.16
N GLY A 24 -20.23 47.83 -11.24
CA GLY A 24 -19.97 47.28 -12.56
C GLY A 24 -18.56 47.60 -13.03
N HIS A 25 -17.93 46.55 -13.65
CA HIS A 25 -16.75 46.59 -14.51
C HIS A 25 -15.51 47.32 -13.98
N ILE A 26 -14.53 46.55 -13.65
CA ILE A 26 -13.08 46.58 -13.91
C ILE A 26 -12.39 45.76 -12.82
N VAL A 27 -12.10 44.49 -13.06
CA VAL A 27 -10.97 43.82 -12.40
C VAL A 27 -10.42 42.74 -13.32
N SER A 28 -9.23 42.95 -13.82
CA SER A 28 -8.33 41.96 -14.37
C SER A 28 -7.78 41.08 -13.24
N PRO A 29 -7.41 39.79 -13.49
CA PRO A 29 -6.99 38.89 -12.44
C PRO A 29 -5.52 39.14 -12.07
N VAL A 30 -5.26 40.03 -11.13
CA VAL A 30 -3.95 40.16 -10.49
C VAL A 30 -4.14 40.10 -8.98
N SER A 31 -3.48 39.11 -8.38
CA SER A 31 -3.50 38.74 -6.98
C SER A 31 -2.91 39.80 -6.03
N ARG A 32 -3.55 40.94 -5.87
CA ARG A 32 -3.23 41.93 -4.82
C ARG A 32 -4.54 42.49 -4.27
N PHE A 33 -4.91 42.09 -3.06
CA PHE A 33 -5.99 42.75 -2.32
C PHE A 33 -5.40 43.88 -1.51
N THR A 34 -5.94 45.12 -1.73
CA THR A 34 -5.61 46.29 -0.94
C THR A 34 -6.71 46.51 0.08
N HIS A 35 -6.39 46.44 1.36
CA HIS A 35 -7.34 46.75 2.44
C HIS A 35 -7.17 48.20 2.89
N TYR A 36 -8.28 48.89 3.07
CA TYR A 36 -8.31 50.22 3.64
C TYR A 36 -8.69 50.15 5.12
N ILE A 37 -7.86 50.72 5.98
CA ILE A 37 -8.22 50.95 7.38
C ILE A 37 -8.57 52.44 7.48
N ILE A 38 -9.83 52.70 7.79
CA ILE A 38 -10.30 54.07 8.04
C ILE A 38 -10.31 54.26 9.56
N SER A 39 -9.41 55.08 10.08
CA SER A 39 -9.50 55.62 11.44
C SER A 39 -9.95 57.07 11.35
N GLU A 40 -10.60 57.61 12.40
CA GLU A 40 -11.30 58.87 12.40
C GLU A 40 -10.48 60.09 11.94
N ASN A 41 -9.16 60.02 11.74
CA ASN A 41 -8.35 61.17 11.32
C ASN A 41 -7.17 60.86 10.37
N THR A 42 -6.98 59.65 9.88
CA THR A 42 -5.90 59.39 8.89
C THR A 42 -6.17 58.13 8.06
N CYS A 43 -6.17 58.24 6.74
CA CYS A 43 -6.19 57.12 5.82
C CYS A 43 -4.74 56.63 5.63
N ARG A 44 -4.38 55.48 6.23
CA ARG A 44 -3.09 54.83 5.97
C ARG A 44 -3.31 53.60 5.12
N LEU A 45 -2.64 53.54 3.98
CA LEU A 45 -2.56 52.37 3.15
C LEU A 45 -1.64 51.33 3.85
N VAL A 46 -2.22 50.29 4.37
CA VAL A 46 -1.43 49.17 4.91
C VAL A 46 -1.47 48.04 3.88
N HIS A 47 -0.35 47.82 3.24
CA HIS A 47 -0.18 46.66 2.37
C HIS A 47 0.00 45.40 3.23
N PHE A 48 -1.06 44.63 3.37
CA PHE A 48 -0.92 43.26 3.87
C PHE A 48 -0.53 42.36 2.72
N ASN A 49 0.65 41.80 2.80
CA ASN A 49 1.04 40.71 1.94
C ASN A 49 0.27 39.47 2.44
N VAL A 50 -0.90 39.16 1.87
CA VAL A 50 -1.64 37.91 2.13
C VAL A 50 -0.90 36.80 1.39
N LYS A 51 0.33 36.51 1.81
CA LYS A 51 0.94 35.21 1.62
C LYS A 51 0.28 34.32 2.65
N GLY A 52 -0.79 33.61 2.26
CA GLY A 52 -1.23 32.56 3.15
C GLY A 52 -2.73 32.35 3.31
N MET A 53 -3.49 32.32 2.22
CA MET A 53 -4.68 31.47 2.13
C MET A 53 -4.70 30.81 0.76
N ILE A 54 -3.59 30.26 0.35
CA ILE A 54 -3.60 29.11 -0.53
C ILE A 54 -3.91 27.97 0.44
N THR A 55 -5.14 27.48 0.47
CA THR A 55 -5.43 26.19 1.09
C THR A 55 -4.42 25.21 0.51
N SER A 56 -3.50 24.73 1.34
CA SER A 56 -2.51 23.77 0.87
C SER A 56 -3.27 22.59 0.30
N MET A 57 -2.90 22.14 -0.90
CA MET A 57 -3.49 20.97 -1.55
C MET A 57 -3.40 19.78 -0.59
N LYS A 58 -4.54 19.21 -0.21
CA LYS A 58 -4.61 18.05 0.68
C LYS A 58 -4.39 16.77 -0.13
N ILE A 59 -3.38 16.00 0.24
CA ILE A 59 -3.03 14.76 -0.43
C ILE A 59 -3.28 13.59 0.52
N ALA A 60 -4.18 12.69 0.14
CA ALA A 60 -4.38 11.42 0.82
C ALA A 60 -3.62 10.30 0.11
N ALA A 61 -3.02 9.42 0.89
CA ALA A 61 -2.37 8.21 0.38
C ALA A 61 -3.17 6.95 0.71
N VAL A 62 -3.09 5.96 -0.18
CA VAL A 62 -3.59 4.60 0.02
C VAL A 62 -2.47 3.61 -0.26
N ILE A 63 -2.34 2.58 0.56
CA ILE A 63 -1.46 1.44 0.31
C ILE A 63 -2.33 0.28 -0.17
N ALA A 64 -2.08 -0.27 -1.36
CA ALA A 64 -2.97 -1.21 -2.00
C ALA A 64 -2.25 -2.28 -2.83
N GLU A 65 -2.94 -3.38 -3.07
CA GLU A 65 -2.54 -4.42 -4.03
C GLU A 65 -3.34 -4.34 -5.34
N TYR A 66 -4.62 -4.00 -5.25
CA TYR A 66 -5.56 -3.96 -6.38
C TYR A 66 -5.53 -5.23 -7.25
N ASN A 67 -5.69 -6.37 -6.62
CA ASN A 67 -5.51 -7.66 -7.24
C ASN A 67 -6.81 -8.49 -7.37
N PRO A 68 -7.75 -8.14 -8.31
CA PRO A 68 -7.81 -6.90 -9.09
C PRO A 68 -8.43 -5.72 -8.32
N PHE A 69 -8.50 -4.55 -8.95
CA PHE A 69 -9.29 -3.44 -8.47
C PHE A 69 -10.79 -3.83 -8.46
N HIS A 70 -11.55 -3.47 -7.41
CA HIS A 70 -12.96 -3.83 -7.26
C HIS A 70 -13.79 -2.72 -6.61
N ASN A 71 -15.12 -2.89 -6.55
CA ASN A 71 -16.04 -1.86 -6.04
C ASN A 71 -15.74 -1.41 -4.60
N GLY A 72 -15.19 -2.28 -3.74
CA GLY A 72 -14.72 -1.87 -2.42
C GLY A 72 -13.55 -0.88 -2.46
N HIS A 73 -12.66 -0.99 -3.45
CA HIS A 73 -11.58 -0.02 -3.65
C HIS A 73 -12.12 1.30 -4.22
N LEU A 74 -13.07 1.24 -5.17
CA LEU A 74 -13.75 2.42 -5.67
C LEU A 74 -14.44 3.19 -4.54
N TYR A 75 -15.19 2.49 -3.69
CA TYR A 75 -15.83 3.08 -2.52
C TYR A 75 -14.82 3.78 -1.59
N GLN A 76 -13.65 3.17 -1.37
CA GLN A 76 -12.59 3.79 -0.58
C GLN A 76 -12.09 5.10 -1.21
N LEU A 77 -11.82 5.12 -2.53
CA LEU A 77 -11.33 6.33 -3.21
C LEU A 77 -12.41 7.43 -3.24
N GLN A 78 -13.69 7.08 -3.39
CA GLN A 78 -14.81 8.01 -3.30
C GLN A 78 -14.92 8.62 -1.90
N ASN A 79 -14.85 7.78 -0.84
CA ASN A 79 -14.87 8.27 0.54
C ASN A 79 -13.73 9.27 0.85
N ILE A 80 -12.54 9.04 0.33
CA ILE A 80 -11.41 9.98 0.45
C ILE A 80 -11.75 11.35 -0.18
N ARG A 81 -12.46 11.35 -1.31
CA ARG A 81 -12.85 12.60 -1.98
C ARG A 81 -13.99 13.32 -1.26
N GLU A 82 -15.02 12.58 -0.91
CA GLU A 82 -16.30 13.12 -0.44
C GLU A 82 -16.27 13.43 1.05
N GLU A 83 -15.78 12.49 1.88
CA GLU A 83 -15.82 12.62 3.33
C GLU A 83 -14.55 13.26 3.92
N LEU A 84 -13.36 12.85 3.44
CA LEU A 84 -12.11 13.43 3.90
C LEU A 84 -11.80 14.77 3.20
N GLY A 85 -12.39 15.02 2.03
CA GLY A 85 -12.19 16.24 1.25
C GLY A 85 -10.75 16.38 0.74
N ALA A 86 -10.09 15.28 0.39
CA ALA A 86 -8.75 15.32 -0.18
C ALA A 86 -8.77 15.79 -1.65
N ASP A 87 -7.88 16.73 -1.99
CA ASP A 87 -7.74 17.24 -3.35
C ASP A 87 -7.11 16.23 -4.30
N ARG A 88 -6.20 15.40 -3.80
CA ARG A 88 -5.44 14.42 -4.58
C ARG A 88 -5.30 13.10 -3.85
N ILE A 89 -5.21 12.01 -4.62
CA ILE A 89 -5.02 10.66 -4.10
C ILE A 89 -3.77 10.04 -4.71
N LEU A 90 -2.80 9.70 -3.85
CA LEU A 90 -1.61 8.95 -4.20
C LEU A 90 -1.75 7.51 -3.74
N VAL A 91 -1.44 6.56 -4.60
CA VAL A 91 -1.46 5.13 -4.27
C VAL A 91 -0.05 4.56 -4.27
N ILE A 92 0.33 3.91 -3.17
CA ILE A 92 1.48 3.00 -3.14
C ILE A 92 0.95 1.61 -3.45
N MET A 93 1.37 1.03 -4.56
CA MET A 93 0.82 -0.23 -5.05
C MET A 93 1.90 -1.32 -5.14
N SER A 94 1.60 -2.51 -4.62
CA SER A 94 2.47 -3.68 -4.81
C SER A 94 2.75 -3.92 -6.30
N GLY A 95 4.00 -4.26 -6.62
CA GLY A 95 4.42 -4.65 -7.97
C GLY A 95 3.68 -5.91 -8.46
N ASN A 96 4.37 -6.84 -9.08
CA ASN A 96 3.74 -8.04 -9.65
C ASN A 96 3.55 -9.20 -8.64
N PHE A 97 3.99 -9.04 -7.39
CA PHE A 97 3.82 -10.03 -6.32
C PHE A 97 3.21 -9.40 -5.07
N MET A 98 2.34 -10.17 -4.43
CA MET A 98 1.43 -9.73 -3.38
C MET A 98 1.88 -10.22 -2.00
N GLN A 99 1.51 -9.50 -0.96
CA GLN A 99 1.82 -9.78 0.45
C GLN A 99 1.43 -11.21 0.90
N ARG A 100 0.48 -11.81 0.24
CA ARG A 100 0.06 -13.20 0.52
C ARG A 100 0.96 -14.28 -0.09
N GLY A 101 2.05 -13.94 -0.78
CA GLY A 101 2.92 -14.89 -1.46
C GLY A 101 2.31 -15.44 -2.75
N ILE A 102 1.59 -14.62 -3.48
CA ILE A 102 0.97 -14.98 -4.77
C ILE A 102 1.33 -13.93 -5.83
N PRO A 103 1.34 -14.28 -7.12
CA PRO A 103 1.44 -13.31 -8.19
C PRO A 103 0.18 -12.44 -8.27
N ALA A 104 0.30 -11.26 -8.85
CA ALA A 104 -0.84 -10.49 -9.30
C ALA A 104 -1.56 -11.23 -10.43
N ILE A 105 -2.91 -11.18 -10.46
CA ILE A 105 -3.69 -11.81 -11.52
C ILE A 105 -3.45 -11.15 -12.88
N VAL A 106 -3.19 -9.85 -12.88
CA VAL A 106 -2.76 -9.04 -14.03
C VAL A 106 -1.60 -8.14 -13.61
N ASP A 107 -0.79 -7.71 -14.58
CA ASP A 107 0.44 -6.97 -14.31
C ASP A 107 0.22 -5.61 -13.63
N LYS A 108 1.31 -5.03 -13.12
CA LYS A 108 1.28 -3.78 -12.38
C LYS A 108 0.83 -2.57 -13.22
N TYR A 109 1.09 -2.54 -14.52
CA TYR A 109 0.70 -1.42 -15.38
C TYR A 109 -0.79 -1.43 -15.68
N LEU A 110 -1.37 -2.62 -15.91
CA LEU A 110 -2.82 -2.75 -16.07
C LEU A 110 -3.56 -2.37 -14.78
N ARG A 111 -3.05 -2.79 -13.61
CA ARG A 111 -3.62 -2.38 -12.30
C ARG A 111 -3.46 -0.89 -12.02
N THR A 112 -2.35 -0.29 -12.47
CA THR A 112 -2.15 1.17 -12.41
C THR A 112 -3.21 1.90 -13.22
N ARG A 113 -3.47 1.47 -14.47
CA ARG A 113 -4.53 2.05 -15.30
C ARG A 113 -5.89 1.92 -14.65
N MET A 114 -6.24 0.72 -14.13
CA MET A 114 -7.48 0.53 -13.38
C MET A 114 -7.63 1.51 -12.21
N ALA A 115 -6.56 1.76 -11.45
CA ALA A 115 -6.59 2.69 -10.33
C ALA A 115 -6.77 4.15 -10.77
N LEU A 116 -6.05 4.58 -11.83
CA LEU A 116 -6.13 5.95 -12.35
C LEU A 116 -7.49 6.26 -12.97
N GLU A 117 -8.08 5.32 -13.72
CA GLU A 117 -9.41 5.44 -14.31
C GLU A 117 -10.52 5.49 -13.23
N ASN A 118 -10.24 5.00 -12.02
CA ASN A 118 -11.21 4.93 -10.93
C ASN A 118 -10.90 5.87 -9.75
N GLY A 119 -10.10 6.93 -9.96
CA GLY A 119 -10.01 8.03 -9.01
C GLY A 119 -8.67 8.25 -8.32
N ALA A 120 -7.68 7.38 -8.51
CA ALA A 120 -6.29 7.67 -8.13
C ALA A 120 -5.69 8.75 -9.05
N ASP A 121 -4.77 9.57 -8.53
CA ASP A 121 -4.09 10.60 -9.33
C ASP A 121 -2.64 10.24 -9.63
N VAL A 122 -1.98 9.53 -8.71
CA VAL A 122 -0.59 9.05 -8.84
C VAL A 122 -0.51 7.63 -8.30
N VAL A 123 0.23 6.76 -9.00
CA VAL A 123 0.53 5.40 -8.53
C VAL A 123 2.03 5.19 -8.52
N LEU A 124 2.58 4.85 -7.36
CA LEU A 124 3.98 4.50 -7.14
C LEU A 124 4.10 3.01 -6.81
N GLU A 125 5.19 2.38 -7.21
CA GLU A 125 5.46 0.97 -6.91
C GLU A 125 6.02 0.80 -5.50
N LEU A 126 5.48 -0.17 -4.76
CA LEU A 126 6.09 -0.66 -3.52
C LEU A 126 7.12 -1.75 -3.87
N PRO A 127 8.41 -1.58 -3.52
CA PRO A 127 9.43 -2.56 -3.83
C PRO A 127 9.10 -3.96 -3.30
N VAL A 128 9.55 -4.99 -4.03
CA VAL A 128 9.15 -6.40 -3.83
C VAL A 128 9.51 -6.94 -2.44
N TYR A 129 10.62 -6.51 -1.85
CA TYR A 129 10.97 -6.89 -0.49
C TYR A 129 9.89 -6.49 0.53
N TYR A 130 9.19 -5.39 0.30
CA TYR A 130 8.09 -4.95 1.16
C TYR A 130 6.76 -5.54 0.73
N SER A 131 6.47 -5.58 -0.58
CA SER A 131 5.20 -6.11 -1.08
C SER A 131 5.00 -7.60 -0.77
N LEU A 132 6.10 -8.38 -0.63
CA LEU A 132 6.11 -9.77 -0.19
C LEU A 132 6.49 -9.94 1.30
N GLY A 133 6.58 -8.86 2.07
CA GLY A 133 6.94 -8.90 3.47
C GLY A 133 5.81 -9.37 4.39
N SER A 134 6.15 -9.55 5.68
CA SER A 134 5.15 -9.64 6.75
C SER A 134 4.31 -8.36 6.81
N ALA A 135 3.19 -8.37 7.54
CA ALA A 135 2.37 -7.15 7.69
C ALA A 135 3.19 -5.96 8.23
N GLU A 136 4.09 -6.22 9.18
CA GLU A 136 5.00 -5.22 9.73
C GLU A 136 5.96 -4.68 8.65
N TYR A 137 6.63 -5.57 7.90
CA TYR A 137 7.63 -5.18 6.92
C TYR A 137 6.98 -4.45 5.72
N PHE A 138 5.81 -4.91 5.31
CA PHE A 138 4.96 -4.26 4.31
C PHE A 138 4.60 -2.83 4.73
N ALA A 139 4.14 -2.66 5.98
CA ALA A 139 3.77 -1.37 6.52
C ALA A 139 4.97 -0.42 6.66
N GLN A 140 6.09 -0.92 7.20
CA GLN A 140 7.31 -0.12 7.38
C GLN A 140 7.86 0.39 6.04
N GLY A 141 7.94 -0.46 5.01
CA GLY A 141 8.38 -0.04 3.68
C GLY A 141 7.43 0.97 3.03
N ALA A 142 6.13 0.71 3.07
CA ALA A 142 5.16 1.61 2.47
C ALA A 142 5.08 2.98 3.18
N VAL A 143 5.07 3.00 4.52
CA VAL A 143 5.04 4.23 5.31
C VAL A 143 6.37 4.99 5.18
N SER A 144 7.53 4.29 5.13
CA SER A 144 8.82 4.94 4.84
C SER A 144 8.80 5.67 3.51
N LEU A 145 8.23 5.05 2.47
CA LEU A 145 8.09 5.68 1.16
C LEU A 145 7.22 6.93 1.23
N LEU A 146 6.03 6.84 1.85
CA LEU A 146 5.11 7.96 1.98
C LEU A 146 5.71 9.13 2.76
N ASP A 147 6.34 8.85 3.89
CA ASP A 147 6.95 9.85 4.76
C ASP A 147 8.07 10.62 4.03
N LYS A 148 8.92 9.91 3.30
CA LYS A 148 10.02 10.47 2.51
C LYS A 148 9.58 11.31 1.30
N LEU A 149 8.33 11.15 0.82
CA LEU A 149 7.78 12.04 -0.21
C LEU A 149 7.52 13.45 0.33
N GLY A 150 7.27 13.62 1.64
CA GLY A 150 7.17 14.91 2.31
C GLY A 150 5.95 15.77 1.95
N VAL A 151 4.90 15.18 1.36
CA VAL A 151 3.72 15.90 0.85
C VAL A 151 2.39 15.26 1.22
N ILE A 152 2.41 14.16 1.97
CA ILE A 152 1.21 13.39 2.30
C ILE A 152 0.61 13.92 3.60
N ASP A 153 -0.68 14.28 3.58
CA ASP A 153 -1.40 14.72 4.76
C ASP A 153 -2.08 13.56 5.50
N TYR A 154 -2.63 12.59 4.74
CA TYR A 154 -3.43 11.50 5.29
C TYR A 154 -2.99 10.14 4.73
N LEU A 155 -2.94 9.12 5.58
CA LEU A 155 -2.89 7.71 5.18
C LEU A 155 -4.25 7.08 5.46
N HIS A 156 -4.99 6.77 4.39
CA HIS A 156 -6.34 6.22 4.46
C HIS A 156 -6.34 4.72 4.19
N PHE A 157 -6.91 3.94 5.11
CA PHE A 157 -6.98 2.48 5.01
C PHE A 157 -8.31 1.93 5.51
N GLY A 158 -8.69 0.75 5.02
CA GLY A 158 -9.87 0.01 5.51
C GLY A 158 -9.51 -0.85 6.72
N SER A 159 -10.42 -0.94 7.71
CA SER A 159 -10.32 -1.87 8.83
C SER A 159 -11.66 -2.55 9.10
N GLU A 160 -11.66 -3.74 9.70
CA GLU A 160 -12.89 -4.44 10.06
C GLU A 160 -13.63 -3.70 11.19
N CYS A 161 -12.89 -3.20 12.17
CA CYS A 161 -13.50 -2.50 13.32
C CYS A 161 -13.97 -1.08 13.00
N GLY A 162 -13.33 -0.37 12.07
CA GLY A 162 -13.62 1.04 11.77
C GLY A 162 -13.37 2.01 12.93
N ASN A 163 -12.64 1.59 13.96
CA ASN A 163 -12.37 2.40 15.16
C ASN A 163 -10.89 2.76 15.26
N LEU A 164 -10.56 3.97 14.82
CA LEU A 164 -9.18 4.46 14.80
C LEU A 164 -8.54 4.49 16.19
N GLN A 165 -9.28 4.92 17.21
CA GLN A 165 -8.77 5.04 18.56
C GLN A 165 -8.31 3.67 19.12
N SER A 166 -9.12 2.62 18.95
CA SER A 166 -8.74 1.27 19.39
C SER A 166 -7.50 0.74 18.66
N LEU A 167 -7.38 1.03 17.35
CA LEU A 167 -6.20 0.67 16.56
C LEU A 167 -4.95 1.43 17.02
N GLN A 168 -5.08 2.72 17.34
CA GLN A 168 -3.98 3.54 17.87
C GLN A 168 -3.50 3.09 19.25
N GLU A 169 -4.40 2.71 20.14
CA GLU A 169 -4.05 2.17 21.46
C GLU A 169 -3.23 0.88 21.34
N ILE A 170 -3.64 -0.04 20.46
CA ILE A 170 -2.88 -1.27 20.20
C ILE A 170 -1.52 -0.94 19.58
N ALA A 171 -1.49 -0.07 18.56
CA ALA A 171 -0.26 0.33 17.89
C ALA A 171 0.74 1.00 18.85
N SER A 172 0.25 1.79 19.83
CA SER A 172 1.09 2.43 20.85
C SER A 172 1.84 1.42 21.71
N ILE A 173 1.14 0.38 22.21
CA ILE A 173 1.78 -0.70 22.98
C ILE A 173 2.83 -1.43 22.14
N LEU A 174 2.48 -1.74 20.88
CA LEU A 174 3.38 -2.46 19.98
C LEU A 174 4.56 -1.61 19.49
N SER A 175 4.46 -0.29 19.52
CA SER A 175 5.55 0.62 19.15
C SER A 175 6.55 0.85 20.29
N SER A 176 6.07 0.86 21.53
CA SER A 176 6.90 1.04 22.73
C SER A 176 7.50 -0.26 23.25
N GLU A 177 6.91 -1.42 22.85
CA GLU A 177 7.29 -2.75 23.35
C GLU A 177 7.47 -2.78 24.88
N SER A 178 6.38 -2.43 25.61
CA SER A 178 6.40 -2.39 27.06
C SER A 178 6.99 -3.67 27.66
N ASP A 179 7.66 -3.56 28.81
CA ASP A 179 8.25 -4.72 29.52
C ASP A 179 7.20 -5.82 29.77
N THR A 180 5.97 -5.43 30.10
CA THR A 180 4.84 -6.35 30.31
C THR A 180 4.55 -7.12 29.02
N TYR A 181 4.34 -6.41 27.90
CA TYR A 181 4.06 -7.02 26.61
C TYR A 181 5.17 -8.00 26.20
N VAL A 182 6.44 -7.58 26.25
CA VAL A 182 7.60 -8.40 25.85
C VAL A 182 7.71 -9.65 26.72
N THR A 183 7.50 -9.52 28.05
CA THR A 183 7.56 -10.64 28.98
C THR A 183 6.52 -11.71 28.64
N TYR A 184 5.26 -11.32 28.49
CA TYR A 184 4.19 -12.26 28.17
C TYR A 184 4.30 -12.82 26.75
N LEU A 185 4.73 -12.03 25.77
CA LEU A 185 4.99 -12.52 24.42
C LEU A 185 5.98 -13.69 24.44
N LYS A 186 7.13 -13.53 25.11
CA LYS A 186 8.15 -14.57 25.28
C LYS A 186 7.62 -15.78 26.04
N GLU A 187 6.82 -15.57 27.09
CA GLU A 187 6.22 -16.65 27.86
C GLU A 187 5.29 -17.52 27.01
N TYR A 188 4.38 -16.91 26.25
CA TYR A 188 3.45 -17.65 25.39
C TYR A 188 4.17 -18.35 24.22
N GLN A 189 5.21 -17.74 23.66
CA GLN A 189 6.05 -18.40 22.65
C GLN A 189 6.76 -19.62 23.23
N LYS A 190 7.28 -19.56 24.46
CA LYS A 190 7.88 -20.72 25.16
C LYS A 190 6.87 -21.85 25.43
N LYS A 191 5.58 -21.50 25.59
CA LYS A 191 4.47 -22.47 25.71
C LYS A 191 4.08 -23.11 24.36
N GLY A 192 4.77 -22.76 23.25
CA GLY A 192 4.52 -23.30 21.93
C GLY A 192 3.37 -22.63 21.15
N GLU A 193 2.90 -21.48 21.61
CA GLU A 193 1.92 -20.70 20.84
C GLU A 193 2.55 -20.07 19.60
N SER A 194 1.74 -19.95 18.53
CA SER A 194 2.16 -19.19 17.35
C SER A 194 2.42 -17.72 17.71
N PHE A 195 3.25 -17.01 16.92
CA PHE A 195 3.52 -15.59 17.17
C PHE A 195 2.23 -14.76 17.25
N ALA A 196 1.25 -15.01 16.37
CA ALA A 196 -0.03 -14.29 16.37
C ALA A 196 -0.84 -14.57 17.64
N SER A 197 -0.87 -15.82 18.13
CA SER A 197 -1.53 -16.17 19.40
C SER A 197 -0.80 -15.59 20.60
N ALA A 198 0.52 -15.69 20.62
CA ALA A 198 1.34 -15.15 21.70
C ALA A 198 1.19 -13.62 21.80
N ARG A 199 1.19 -12.92 20.66
CA ARG A 199 0.92 -11.47 20.57
C ARG A 199 -0.48 -11.12 21.12
N TYR A 200 -1.50 -11.86 20.75
CA TYR A 200 -2.85 -11.67 21.27
C TYR A 200 -2.92 -11.81 22.79
N TYR A 201 -2.35 -12.88 23.35
CA TYR A 201 -2.35 -13.11 24.81
C TYR A 201 -1.49 -12.09 25.57
N ALA A 202 -0.39 -11.65 24.99
CA ALA A 202 0.43 -10.58 25.56
C ALA A 202 -0.32 -9.26 25.62
N LEU A 203 -1.04 -8.89 24.55
CA LEU A 203 -1.86 -7.68 24.53
C LEU A 203 -3.02 -7.72 25.52
N MET A 204 -3.58 -8.89 25.82
CA MET A 204 -4.62 -9.05 26.85
C MET A 204 -4.15 -8.70 28.27
N GLN A 205 -2.86 -8.56 28.51
CA GLN A 205 -2.32 -8.13 29.80
C GLN A 205 -2.39 -6.61 29.99
N GLU A 206 -2.50 -5.85 28.91
CA GLU A 206 -2.53 -4.39 28.91
C GLU A 206 -3.83 -3.80 28.38
N LEU A 207 -4.60 -4.59 27.63
CA LEU A 207 -5.85 -4.18 26.99
C LEU A 207 -7.00 -5.12 27.36
N SER A 208 -8.23 -4.63 27.19
CA SER A 208 -9.38 -5.51 27.28
C SER A 208 -9.35 -6.58 26.17
N SER A 209 -9.99 -7.74 26.44
CA SER A 209 -10.11 -8.84 25.47
C SER A 209 -10.78 -8.38 24.16
N GLU A 210 -11.73 -7.45 24.24
CA GLU A 210 -12.43 -6.86 23.10
C GLU A 210 -11.49 -6.08 22.17
N LYS A 211 -10.50 -5.38 22.72
CA LYS A 211 -9.48 -4.68 21.93
C LYS A 211 -8.42 -5.64 21.40
N ALA A 212 -7.92 -6.53 22.25
CA ALA A 212 -6.87 -7.47 21.85
C ALA A 212 -7.34 -8.37 20.67
N VAL A 213 -8.63 -8.77 20.63
CA VAL A 213 -9.19 -9.60 19.54
C VAL A 213 -9.13 -8.95 18.18
N LEU A 214 -9.05 -7.61 18.08
CA LEU A 214 -8.93 -6.88 16.82
C LEU A 214 -7.68 -7.28 16.03
N THR A 215 -6.63 -7.75 16.72
CA THR A 215 -5.39 -8.23 16.07
C THR A 215 -5.53 -9.55 15.33
N LYS A 216 -6.68 -10.24 15.43
CA LYS A 216 -6.95 -11.48 14.69
C LYS A 216 -7.49 -11.22 13.28
N GLU A 217 -7.97 -10.01 13.03
CA GLU A 217 -8.53 -9.62 11.74
C GLU A 217 -7.43 -9.02 10.83
N PRO A 218 -7.34 -9.47 9.58
CA PRO A 218 -6.18 -9.15 8.74
C PRO A 218 -6.07 -7.67 8.37
N ASN A 219 -7.18 -6.96 8.10
CA ASN A 219 -7.08 -5.53 7.79
C ASN A 219 -6.87 -4.68 9.04
N ASN A 220 -7.42 -5.08 10.19
CA ASN A 220 -7.06 -4.47 11.48
C ASN A 220 -5.56 -4.64 11.76
N THR A 221 -4.99 -5.82 11.48
CA THR A 221 -3.55 -6.08 11.65
C THR A 221 -2.72 -5.14 10.79
N LEU A 222 -3.05 -4.99 9.50
CA LEU A 222 -2.36 -4.04 8.61
C LEU A 222 -2.53 -2.59 9.08
N ALA A 223 -3.75 -2.20 9.48
CA ALA A 223 -4.03 -0.86 10.01
C ALA A 223 -3.18 -0.55 11.25
N ILE A 224 -3.06 -1.49 12.19
CA ILE A 224 -2.22 -1.37 13.37
C ILE A 224 -0.75 -1.20 12.99
N GLU A 225 -0.24 -1.99 12.02
CA GLU A 225 1.15 -1.89 11.56
C GLU A 225 1.41 -0.55 10.83
N TYR A 226 0.45 -0.01 10.05
CA TYR A 226 0.58 1.33 9.47
C TYR A 226 0.68 2.41 10.54
N ILE A 227 -0.22 2.38 11.54
CA ILE A 227 -0.22 3.34 12.64
C ILE A 227 1.09 3.22 13.45
N LYS A 228 1.52 2.00 13.78
CA LYS A 228 2.80 1.71 14.44
C LYS A 228 3.97 2.32 13.65
N ALA A 229 4.01 2.11 12.33
CA ALA A 229 5.06 2.66 11.47
C ALA A 229 5.08 4.19 11.47
N LEU A 230 3.91 4.85 11.41
CA LEU A 230 3.78 6.31 11.53
C LEU A 230 4.30 6.81 12.89
N MET A 231 3.93 6.14 13.98
CA MET A 231 4.37 6.50 15.34
C MET A 231 5.89 6.36 15.50
N MET A 232 6.47 5.24 15.07
CA MET A 232 7.92 4.99 15.16
C MET A 232 8.73 6.01 14.35
N ARG A 233 8.20 6.50 13.22
CA ARG A 233 8.82 7.54 12.39
C ARG A 233 8.54 8.96 12.88
N GLN A 234 7.68 9.14 13.87
CA GLN A 234 7.17 10.46 14.29
C GLN A 234 6.61 11.25 13.07
N SER A 235 5.97 10.54 12.16
CA SER A 235 5.45 11.10 10.92
C SER A 235 4.30 12.07 11.16
N SER A 236 4.24 13.15 10.37
CA SER A 236 3.13 14.10 10.40
C SER A 236 1.87 13.59 9.68
N ILE A 237 1.96 12.48 8.96
CA ILE A 237 0.85 11.87 8.21
C ILE A 237 -0.22 11.38 9.19
N GLN A 238 -1.45 11.85 8.99
CA GLN A 238 -2.57 11.47 9.84
C GLN A 238 -3.22 10.16 9.37
N PRO A 239 -3.32 9.13 10.23
CA PRO A 239 -4.04 7.91 9.88
C PRO A 239 -5.55 8.15 9.87
N VAL A 240 -6.24 7.62 8.86
CA VAL A 240 -7.70 7.65 8.72
C VAL A 240 -8.19 6.26 8.36
N THR A 241 -9.18 5.75 9.11
CA THR A 241 -9.73 4.43 8.85
C THR A 241 -11.17 4.48 8.37
N LEU A 242 -11.48 3.63 7.37
CA LEU A 242 -12.82 3.38 6.87
C LEU A 242 -13.27 1.98 7.33
N LYS A 243 -14.45 1.88 7.93
CA LYS A 243 -15.02 0.56 8.23
C LYS A 243 -15.34 -0.17 6.94
N ARG A 244 -14.79 -1.37 6.78
CA ARG A 244 -15.03 -2.20 5.61
C ARG A 244 -16.50 -2.61 5.56
N GLN A 245 -17.09 -2.51 4.37
CA GLN A 245 -18.42 -2.99 4.06
C GLN A 245 -18.32 -4.31 3.28
N GLY A 246 -19.32 -5.18 3.43
CA GLY A 246 -19.40 -6.45 2.72
C GLY A 246 -19.01 -7.66 3.57
N ASN A 247 -19.02 -8.84 2.95
CA ASN A 247 -18.69 -10.11 3.60
C ASN A 247 -17.25 -10.11 4.11
N GLY A 248 -17.03 -10.77 5.26
CA GLY A 248 -15.73 -10.91 5.88
C GLY A 248 -14.67 -11.40 4.88
N TYR A 249 -13.42 -11.05 5.18
CA TYR A 249 -12.22 -11.30 4.36
C TYR A 249 -12.06 -12.73 3.78
N ASN A 250 -12.70 -13.73 4.39
CA ASN A 250 -12.64 -15.13 3.99
C ASN A 250 -13.84 -15.60 3.14
N ALA A 251 -14.76 -14.70 2.74
CA ALA A 251 -15.86 -15.08 1.85
C ALA A 251 -15.31 -15.44 0.46
N LEU A 252 -15.52 -16.66 0.03
CA LEU A 252 -15.02 -17.22 -1.24
C LEU A 252 -16.05 -17.15 -2.38
N SER A 253 -17.25 -16.64 -2.13
CA SER A 253 -18.34 -16.59 -3.11
C SER A 253 -18.69 -15.16 -3.53
N LEU A 254 -19.09 -14.98 -4.79
CA LEU A 254 -19.68 -13.76 -5.32
C LEU A 254 -21.16 -13.72 -4.90
N ASN A 255 -21.44 -13.26 -3.70
CA ASN A 255 -22.82 -12.98 -3.25
C ASN A 255 -23.12 -11.49 -3.48
N ASN A 256 -24.38 -11.07 -3.32
CA ASN A 256 -24.90 -9.72 -3.64
C ASN A 256 -24.22 -8.54 -2.89
N GLU A 257 -23.24 -8.81 -2.03
CA GLU A 257 -22.44 -7.83 -1.33
C GLU A 257 -21.08 -7.66 -2.00
N LEU A 258 -20.33 -6.60 -1.64
CA LEU A 258 -19.00 -6.31 -2.18
C LEU A 258 -18.05 -7.50 -2.00
N ALA A 259 -17.71 -8.16 -3.10
CA ALA A 259 -16.80 -9.31 -3.07
C ALA A 259 -15.37 -8.88 -2.74
N SER A 260 -14.64 -9.74 -2.01
CA SER A 260 -13.22 -9.54 -1.77
C SER A 260 -12.39 -9.85 -3.03
N ALA A 261 -11.21 -9.24 -3.16
CA ALA A 261 -10.28 -9.56 -4.27
C ALA A 261 -9.97 -11.07 -4.36
N SER A 262 -9.93 -11.78 -3.23
CA SER A 262 -9.73 -13.25 -3.20
C SER A 262 -10.93 -14.00 -3.79
N ALA A 263 -12.17 -13.58 -3.46
CA ALA A 263 -13.37 -14.18 -4.04
C ALA A 263 -13.41 -13.98 -5.56
N ILE A 264 -13.05 -12.78 -6.01
CA ILE A 264 -12.97 -12.47 -7.45
C ILE A 264 -11.94 -13.36 -8.15
N ARG A 265 -10.71 -13.50 -7.61
CA ARG A 265 -9.68 -14.36 -8.21
C ARG A 265 -10.09 -15.83 -8.26
N ASN A 266 -10.68 -16.36 -7.18
CA ASN A 266 -11.17 -17.74 -7.15
C ASN A 266 -12.27 -17.95 -8.19
N PHE A 267 -13.19 -16.99 -8.34
CA PHE A 267 -14.21 -17.02 -9.37
C PHE A 267 -13.60 -17.01 -10.79
N MET A 268 -12.61 -16.14 -11.04
CA MET A 268 -11.94 -16.04 -12.34
C MET A 268 -11.07 -17.28 -12.66
N GLN A 269 -10.66 -18.05 -11.67
CA GLN A 269 -9.91 -19.30 -11.86
C GLN A 269 -10.80 -20.46 -12.32
N ASP A 270 -12.10 -20.39 -12.05
CA ASP A 270 -13.07 -21.38 -12.49
C ASP A 270 -13.32 -21.23 -13.99
N LYS A 271 -12.93 -22.26 -14.76
CA LYS A 271 -13.11 -22.28 -16.23
C LYS A 271 -14.58 -22.27 -16.67
N GLN A 272 -15.51 -22.60 -15.78
CA GLN A 272 -16.95 -22.60 -16.02
C GLN A 272 -17.64 -21.34 -15.52
N ALA A 273 -16.89 -20.37 -14.98
CA ALA A 273 -17.44 -19.15 -14.42
C ALA A 273 -18.14 -18.32 -15.50
N ASP A 274 -19.34 -17.86 -15.18
CA ASP A 274 -20.03 -16.86 -15.97
C ASP A 274 -19.49 -15.46 -15.66
N TYR A 275 -18.55 -15.01 -16.46
CA TYR A 275 -17.87 -13.73 -16.25
C TYR A 275 -18.79 -12.50 -16.24
N VAL A 276 -20.04 -12.61 -16.74
CA VAL A 276 -21.05 -11.53 -16.63
C VAL A 276 -21.26 -11.13 -15.17
N ARG A 277 -21.22 -12.09 -14.24
CA ARG A 277 -21.36 -11.84 -12.80
C ARG A 277 -20.23 -11.00 -12.21
N LEU A 278 -19.09 -10.92 -12.88
CA LEU A 278 -17.97 -10.07 -12.45
C LEU A 278 -18.29 -8.58 -12.61
N ALA A 279 -19.15 -8.23 -13.57
CA ALA A 279 -19.55 -6.83 -13.83
C ALA A 279 -20.20 -6.16 -12.61
N ASP A 280 -20.83 -6.93 -11.71
CA ASP A 280 -21.45 -6.40 -10.50
C ASP A 280 -20.43 -6.15 -9.37
N GLN A 281 -19.23 -6.71 -9.48
CA GLN A 281 -18.21 -6.69 -8.42
C GLN A 281 -17.07 -5.71 -8.68
N VAL A 282 -16.90 -5.27 -9.92
CA VAL A 282 -15.84 -4.36 -10.33
C VAL A 282 -16.41 -3.18 -11.13
N PRO A 283 -15.75 -2.02 -11.14
CA PRO A 283 -16.14 -0.91 -12.02
C PRO A 283 -16.14 -1.34 -13.50
N SER A 284 -16.97 -0.70 -14.33
CA SER A 284 -17.11 -1.03 -15.75
C SER A 284 -15.80 -0.93 -16.53
N SER A 285 -14.95 0.06 -16.23
CA SER A 285 -13.61 0.20 -16.80
C SER A 285 -12.70 -0.98 -16.46
N VAL A 286 -12.77 -1.46 -15.22
CA VAL A 286 -12.01 -2.63 -14.76
C VAL A 286 -12.53 -3.91 -15.41
N TYR A 287 -13.85 -4.07 -15.50
CA TYR A 287 -14.45 -5.20 -16.20
C TYR A 287 -13.98 -5.28 -17.66
N SER A 288 -14.06 -4.18 -18.41
CA SER A 288 -13.56 -4.10 -19.78
C SER A 288 -12.07 -4.45 -19.85
N SER A 289 -11.25 -3.85 -18.97
CA SER A 289 -9.81 -4.12 -18.93
C SER A 289 -9.47 -5.59 -18.65
N LEU A 290 -10.25 -6.26 -17.78
CA LEU A 290 -10.07 -7.68 -17.52
C LEU A 290 -10.48 -8.54 -18.73
N MET A 291 -11.62 -8.23 -19.36
CA MET A 291 -12.12 -8.99 -20.50
C MET A 291 -11.21 -8.85 -21.74
N ASP A 292 -10.65 -7.66 -21.95
CA ASP A 292 -9.74 -7.40 -23.07
C ASP A 292 -8.37 -8.08 -22.89
N ASN A 293 -7.87 -8.12 -21.63
CA ASN A 293 -6.52 -8.66 -21.34
C ASN A 293 -6.46 -10.20 -21.46
N GLN A 294 -7.35 -10.92 -20.80
CA GLN A 294 -7.44 -12.40 -20.73
C GLN A 294 -6.15 -13.15 -20.37
N GLU A 295 -5.08 -12.47 -19.99
CA GLU A 295 -3.78 -13.06 -19.65
C GLU A 295 -3.58 -13.05 -18.13
N TYR A 296 -4.19 -14.04 -17.46
CA TYR A 296 -4.20 -14.13 -16.01
C TYR A 296 -3.12 -15.09 -15.51
N LEU A 297 -2.37 -14.67 -14.46
CA LEU A 297 -1.45 -15.54 -13.76
C LEU A 297 -1.98 -15.94 -12.39
N TYR A 298 -1.81 -17.21 -12.07
CA TYR A 298 -2.15 -17.80 -10.78
C TYR A 298 -0.91 -18.43 -10.16
N VAL A 299 -0.97 -18.69 -8.87
CA VAL A 299 0.20 -19.20 -8.13
C VAL A 299 0.70 -20.55 -8.66
N ASP A 300 -0.19 -21.41 -9.13
CA ASP A 300 0.18 -22.72 -9.66
C ASP A 300 0.84 -22.67 -11.06
N ASP A 301 0.77 -21.54 -11.76
CA ASP A 301 1.56 -21.33 -12.98
C ASP A 301 3.07 -21.36 -12.69
N PHE A 302 3.48 -21.08 -11.45
CA PHE A 302 4.86 -21.09 -10.97
C PHE A 302 5.31 -22.45 -10.42
N SER A 303 4.45 -23.48 -10.41
CA SER A 303 4.72 -24.76 -9.77
C SER A 303 5.98 -25.46 -10.29
N SER A 304 6.16 -25.54 -11.60
CA SER A 304 7.30 -26.25 -12.21
C SER A 304 8.65 -25.60 -11.91
N ILE A 305 8.71 -24.26 -11.96
CA ILE A 305 9.93 -23.52 -11.67
C ILE A 305 10.26 -23.55 -10.17
N LEU A 306 9.24 -23.54 -9.30
CA LEU A 306 9.43 -23.71 -7.86
C LEU A 306 9.99 -25.09 -7.54
N TYR A 307 9.41 -26.14 -8.11
CA TYR A 307 9.91 -27.50 -7.94
C TYR A 307 11.37 -27.63 -8.35
N TYR A 308 11.73 -27.11 -9.53
CA TYR A 308 13.12 -27.08 -9.99
C TYR A 308 14.05 -26.30 -9.02
N LYS A 309 13.62 -25.13 -8.55
CA LYS A 309 14.42 -24.32 -7.63
C LYS A 309 14.64 -25.06 -6.29
N LEU A 310 13.60 -25.68 -5.74
CA LEU A 310 13.70 -26.46 -4.49
C LEU A 310 14.62 -27.66 -4.64
N ILE A 311 14.42 -28.50 -5.67
CA ILE A 311 15.22 -29.70 -5.87
C ILE A 311 16.71 -29.35 -6.14
N SER A 312 16.98 -28.30 -6.92
CA SER A 312 18.35 -27.88 -7.21
C SER A 312 19.05 -27.32 -5.96
N SER A 313 18.34 -26.52 -5.14
CA SER A 313 18.88 -25.97 -3.90
C SER A 313 19.22 -27.08 -2.90
N PHE A 314 18.31 -28.01 -2.66
CA PHE A 314 18.57 -29.13 -1.75
C PHE A 314 19.63 -30.13 -2.26
N HIS A 315 19.70 -30.35 -3.59
CA HIS A 315 20.78 -31.16 -4.19
C HIS A 315 22.15 -30.50 -4.00
N ALA A 316 22.23 -29.17 -4.06
CA ALA A 316 23.45 -28.42 -3.80
C ALA A 316 23.82 -28.33 -2.30
N GLY A 317 23.02 -28.91 -1.41
CA GLY A 317 23.26 -28.92 0.04
C GLY A 317 22.84 -27.65 0.77
N HIS A 318 22.11 -26.74 0.12
CA HIS A 318 21.58 -25.53 0.79
C HIS A 318 20.43 -25.87 1.74
N ASP A 319 20.42 -25.24 2.91
CA ASP A 319 19.36 -25.38 3.89
C ASP A 319 18.27 -24.29 3.77
N LEU A 320 18.41 -23.35 2.86
CA LEU A 320 17.50 -22.24 2.60
C LEU A 320 17.25 -21.29 3.79
N SER A 321 17.99 -21.42 4.90
CA SER A 321 17.79 -20.55 6.09
C SER A 321 18.25 -19.12 5.87
N ASP A 322 19.04 -18.86 4.85
CA ASP A 322 19.48 -17.54 4.40
C ASP A 322 18.40 -16.78 3.58
N ILE A 323 17.38 -17.50 3.12
CA ILE A 323 16.24 -16.90 2.41
C ILE A 323 15.39 -16.07 3.39
N TYR A 324 14.87 -14.96 2.90
CA TYR A 324 14.05 -14.04 3.69
C TYR A 324 12.83 -14.73 4.32
N ASP A 325 12.55 -14.45 5.60
CA ASP A 325 11.45 -15.03 6.41
C ASP A 325 11.50 -16.58 6.51
N MET A 326 12.66 -17.20 6.24
CA MET A 326 12.90 -18.65 6.39
C MET A 326 13.52 -18.97 7.75
N THR A 327 13.28 -20.20 8.19
CA THR A 327 13.93 -20.80 9.36
C THR A 327 14.42 -22.20 8.99
N GLU A 328 15.43 -22.74 9.68
CA GLU A 328 15.91 -24.09 9.50
C GLU A 328 14.75 -25.10 9.59
N SER A 329 13.88 -24.96 10.60
CA SER A 329 12.72 -25.84 10.78
C SER A 329 11.74 -25.80 9.60
N LEU A 330 11.55 -24.64 8.96
CA LEU A 330 10.69 -24.52 7.78
C LEU A 330 11.37 -25.14 6.55
N SER A 331 12.68 -24.96 6.41
CA SER A 331 13.47 -25.60 5.36
C SER A 331 13.40 -27.14 5.47
N ASP A 332 13.50 -27.68 6.68
CA ASP A 332 13.36 -29.14 6.92
C ASP A 332 11.96 -29.66 6.56
N ILE A 333 10.91 -28.88 6.87
CA ILE A 333 9.54 -29.22 6.45
C ILE A 333 9.46 -29.27 4.92
N PHE A 334 10.03 -28.30 4.20
CA PHE A 334 10.04 -28.29 2.73
C PHE A 334 10.80 -29.49 2.16
N ARG A 335 11.99 -29.79 2.71
CA ARG A 335 12.78 -30.96 2.30
C ARG A 335 12.02 -32.26 2.49
N LYS A 336 11.31 -32.41 3.61
CA LYS A 336 10.53 -33.61 3.92
C LYS A 336 9.38 -33.85 2.93
N HIS A 337 8.65 -32.76 2.57
CA HIS A 337 7.48 -32.89 1.69
C HIS A 337 7.81 -32.76 0.19
N LEU A 338 9.07 -32.51 -0.18
CA LEU A 338 9.46 -32.29 -1.57
C LEU A 338 9.16 -33.51 -2.48
N THR A 339 9.28 -34.74 -1.97
CA THR A 339 8.99 -35.96 -2.73
C THR A 339 7.52 -36.15 -3.08
N GLU A 340 6.62 -35.41 -2.40
CA GLU A 340 5.17 -35.44 -2.60
C GLU A 340 4.67 -34.19 -3.36
N TYR A 341 5.60 -33.36 -3.86
CA TYR A 341 5.27 -32.11 -4.54
C TYR A 341 4.40 -32.34 -5.79
N THR A 342 3.25 -31.66 -5.86
CA THR A 342 2.34 -31.71 -7.02
C THR A 342 2.10 -30.33 -7.63
N SER A 343 1.83 -29.31 -6.81
CA SER A 343 1.68 -27.92 -7.23
C SER A 343 2.11 -26.98 -6.12
N PHE A 344 2.26 -25.70 -6.44
CA PHE A 344 2.60 -24.66 -5.46
C PHE A 344 1.57 -24.62 -4.32
N GLN A 345 0.28 -24.56 -4.69
CA GLN A 345 -0.80 -24.44 -3.72
C GLN A 345 -0.92 -25.70 -2.85
N GLN A 346 -0.83 -26.90 -3.45
CA GLN A 346 -0.89 -28.13 -2.69
C GLN A 346 0.30 -28.25 -1.74
N PHE A 347 1.50 -27.91 -2.20
CA PHE A 347 2.70 -27.94 -1.35
C PHE A 347 2.59 -26.99 -0.15
N CYS A 348 1.96 -25.82 -0.32
CA CYS A 348 1.64 -24.96 0.83
C CYS A 348 0.71 -25.62 1.84
N LEU A 349 -0.27 -26.41 1.38
CA LEU A 349 -1.19 -27.15 2.26
C LEU A 349 -0.49 -28.28 3.00
N ASP A 350 0.36 -29.02 2.31
CA ASP A 350 1.11 -30.17 2.87
C ASP A 350 2.15 -29.74 3.92
N CYS A 351 2.77 -28.57 3.70
CA CYS A 351 3.73 -27.98 4.64
C CYS A 351 3.10 -27.23 5.81
N LYS A 352 1.77 -27.03 5.82
CA LYS A 352 1.07 -26.27 6.86
C LYS A 352 1.14 -26.99 8.21
N THR A 353 1.48 -26.23 9.26
CA THR A 353 1.47 -26.70 10.64
C THR A 353 0.59 -25.81 11.53
N ARG A 354 0.41 -26.18 12.81
CA ARG A 354 -0.29 -25.31 13.78
C ARG A 354 0.35 -23.93 13.88
N ASN A 355 1.67 -23.83 13.77
CA ASN A 355 2.44 -22.61 14.02
C ASN A 355 2.87 -21.88 12.73
N VAL A 356 2.72 -22.51 11.56
CA VAL A 356 3.11 -21.94 10.26
C VAL A 356 1.89 -21.90 9.35
N THR A 357 1.44 -20.67 9.08
CA THR A 357 0.23 -20.44 8.26
C THR A 357 0.51 -20.64 6.78
N PHE A 358 -0.54 -20.95 6.01
CA PHE A 358 -0.50 -21.03 4.55
C PHE A 358 0.17 -19.81 3.92
N THR A 359 -0.23 -18.60 4.34
CA THR A 359 0.30 -17.34 3.80
C THR A 359 1.81 -17.19 4.06
N ARG A 360 2.30 -17.62 5.23
CA ARG A 360 3.74 -17.57 5.51
C ARG A 360 4.50 -18.53 4.62
N ILE A 361 4.00 -19.75 4.45
CA ILE A 361 4.61 -20.74 3.55
C ILE A 361 4.64 -20.20 2.11
N ALA A 362 3.52 -19.67 1.62
CA ALA A 362 3.43 -19.14 0.28
C ALA A 362 4.43 -17.97 0.05
N ARG A 363 4.59 -17.07 1.04
CA ARG A 363 5.63 -16.01 0.97
C ARG A 363 7.03 -16.60 0.91
N SER A 364 7.35 -17.54 1.82
CA SER A 364 8.69 -18.16 1.85
C SER A 364 9.00 -18.86 0.53
N LEU A 365 8.03 -19.54 -0.10
CA LEU A 365 8.21 -20.16 -1.41
C LEU A 365 8.43 -19.11 -2.52
N MET A 366 7.72 -17.98 -2.47
CA MET A 366 7.99 -16.86 -3.39
C MET A 366 9.35 -16.21 -3.14
N HIS A 367 9.79 -16.10 -1.89
CA HIS A 367 11.13 -15.60 -1.56
C HIS A 367 12.21 -16.51 -2.14
N ILE A 368 12.01 -17.83 -2.11
CA ILE A 368 12.92 -18.81 -2.76
C ILE A 368 12.93 -18.59 -4.28
N LEU A 369 11.77 -18.43 -4.91
CA LEU A 369 11.66 -18.20 -6.35
C LEU A 369 12.35 -16.90 -6.78
N LEU A 370 12.19 -15.84 -5.97
CA LEU A 370 12.71 -14.50 -6.25
C LEU A 370 14.12 -14.28 -5.69
N ASP A 371 14.75 -15.31 -5.15
CA ASP A 371 16.12 -15.26 -4.60
C ASP A 371 16.31 -14.11 -3.58
N MET A 372 15.30 -13.96 -2.71
CA MET A 372 15.27 -12.90 -1.69
C MET A 372 15.99 -13.37 -0.42
N HIS A 373 17.04 -12.70 -0.02
CA HIS A 373 17.86 -13.07 1.13
C HIS A 373 17.57 -12.24 2.37
N GLN A 374 17.73 -12.87 3.56
CA GLN A 374 17.49 -12.24 4.85
C GLN A 374 18.50 -11.10 5.11
N GLU A 375 19.73 -11.26 4.67
CA GLU A 375 20.77 -10.23 4.80
C GLU A 375 20.36 -8.94 4.09
N THR A 376 19.87 -9.04 2.86
CA THR A 376 19.36 -7.87 2.11
C THR A 376 18.19 -7.21 2.83
N ALA A 377 17.23 -8.00 3.34
CA ALA A 377 16.11 -7.46 4.12
C ALA A 377 16.60 -6.69 5.36
N ASN A 378 17.61 -7.21 6.07
CA ASN A 378 18.21 -6.54 7.21
C ASN A 378 18.91 -5.23 6.80
N GLN A 379 19.70 -5.23 5.74
CA GLN A 379 20.37 -4.03 5.20
C GLN A 379 19.35 -2.96 4.80
N LEU A 380 18.23 -3.34 4.17
CA LEU A 380 17.16 -2.40 3.82
C LEU A 380 16.54 -1.78 5.08
N LYS A 381 16.28 -2.57 6.11
CA LYS A 381 15.75 -2.11 7.40
C LYS A 381 16.71 -1.15 8.12
N GLU A 382 17.99 -1.50 8.20
CA GLU A 382 19.03 -0.70 8.86
C GLU A 382 19.25 0.65 8.17
N ASN A 383 19.00 0.73 6.87
CA ASN A 383 19.10 1.94 6.07
C ASN A 383 17.73 2.64 5.85
N ASP A 384 16.80 2.46 6.79
CA ASP A 384 15.49 3.13 6.79
C ASP A 384 14.60 2.78 5.58
N TYR A 385 14.61 1.52 5.15
CA TYR A 385 13.75 0.85 4.19
C TYR A 385 13.84 1.39 2.75
N THR A 386 13.27 2.55 2.41
CA THR A 386 13.10 2.98 1.01
C THR A 386 14.07 4.08 0.59
N PHE A 387 14.55 4.01 -0.66
CA PHE A 387 15.60 4.89 -1.19
C PHE A 387 15.18 5.65 -2.44
N TYR A 388 14.08 5.26 -3.06
CA TYR A 388 13.55 5.83 -4.29
C TYR A 388 12.04 5.60 -4.36
N ALA A 389 11.39 6.36 -5.23
CA ALA A 389 10.03 6.11 -5.66
C ALA A 389 10.02 5.77 -7.15
N HIS A 390 9.43 4.64 -7.53
CA HIS A 390 9.21 4.27 -8.93
C HIS A 390 7.79 4.63 -9.33
N LEU A 391 7.64 5.57 -10.27
CA LEU A 391 6.35 6.04 -10.76
C LEU A 391 5.81 5.07 -11.81
N LEU A 392 4.67 4.44 -11.51
CA LEU A 392 3.95 3.55 -12.43
C LEU A 392 2.97 4.31 -13.32
N GLY A 393 2.31 5.35 -12.79
CA GLY A 393 1.35 6.12 -13.56
C GLY A 393 0.84 7.37 -12.86
N PHE A 394 0.30 8.32 -13.64
CA PHE A 394 -0.42 9.48 -13.13
C PHE A 394 -1.40 10.02 -14.19
N ASN A 395 -2.45 10.70 -13.76
CA ASN A 395 -3.37 11.47 -14.60
C ASN A 395 -3.02 12.97 -14.58
N ASP A 396 -3.78 13.80 -15.27
CA ASP A 396 -3.53 15.25 -15.33
C ASP A 396 -3.50 15.92 -13.94
N LYS A 397 -4.36 15.49 -13.01
CA LYS A 397 -4.39 16.00 -11.63
C LYS A 397 -3.14 15.56 -10.84
N GLY A 398 -2.57 14.42 -11.17
CA GLY A 398 -1.33 13.92 -10.56
C GLY A 398 -0.10 14.77 -10.83
N ARG A 399 -0.11 15.61 -11.87
CA ARG A 399 0.99 16.54 -12.16
C ARG A 399 1.26 17.50 -11.00
N ASP A 400 0.21 17.95 -10.31
CA ASP A 400 0.35 18.84 -9.15
C ASP A 400 1.03 18.11 -7.99
N VAL A 401 0.67 16.83 -7.76
CA VAL A 401 1.30 15.97 -6.74
C VAL A 401 2.78 15.76 -7.06
N LEU A 402 3.11 15.40 -8.30
CA LEU A 402 4.50 15.19 -8.72
C LEU A 402 5.33 16.47 -8.61
N LYS A 403 4.74 17.63 -8.88
CA LYS A 403 5.41 18.92 -8.69
C LYS A 403 5.66 19.19 -7.19
N ALA A 404 4.70 18.89 -6.33
CA ALA A 404 4.87 19.01 -4.88
C ALA A 404 5.95 18.06 -4.35
N ILE A 405 5.94 16.78 -4.76
CA ILE A 405 6.95 15.78 -4.41
C ILE A 405 8.35 16.26 -4.82
N LYS A 406 8.51 16.80 -6.03
CA LYS A 406 9.81 17.29 -6.50
C LYS A 406 10.43 18.37 -5.60
N GLY A 407 9.60 19.15 -4.92
CA GLY A 407 10.05 20.22 -4.02
C GLY A 407 10.29 19.81 -2.58
N ASN A 408 9.75 18.65 -2.15
CA ASN A 408 9.72 18.25 -0.73
C ASN A 408 10.31 16.86 -0.45
N SER A 409 10.38 15.99 -1.45
CA SER A 409 10.84 14.62 -1.25
C SER A 409 12.33 14.54 -0.90
N SER A 410 12.67 13.72 0.10
CA SER A 410 14.05 13.39 0.49
C SER A 410 14.67 12.28 -0.36
N ILE A 411 13.87 11.62 -1.22
CA ILE A 411 14.32 10.55 -2.11
C ILE A 411 13.98 10.87 -3.57
N PRO A 412 14.76 10.35 -4.54
CA PRO A 412 14.48 10.58 -5.95
C PRO A 412 13.24 9.83 -6.42
N VAL A 413 12.49 10.46 -7.36
CA VAL A 413 11.38 9.82 -8.08
C VAL A 413 11.80 9.53 -9.51
N PHE A 414 11.61 8.29 -9.93
CA PHE A 414 11.98 7.82 -11.26
C PHE A 414 10.79 7.31 -12.04
N THR A 415 10.86 7.47 -13.36
CA THR A 415 9.86 6.95 -14.31
C THR A 415 10.40 5.83 -15.20
N ARG A 416 11.72 5.58 -15.18
CA ARG A 416 12.37 4.67 -16.14
C ARG A 416 13.48 3.85 -15.47
N LEU A 417 13.42 2.54 -15.62
CA LEU A 417 14.43 1.61 -15.08
C LEU A 417 15.86 1.91 -15.53
N PRO A 418 16.16 2.26 -16.82
CA PRO A 418 17.54 2.60 -17.22
C PRO A 418 18.14 3.80 -16.48
N GLU A 419 17.31 4.76 -16.06
CA GLU A 419 17.77 5.90 -15.27
C GLU A 419 18.06 5.49 -13.83
N MET A 420 17.20 4.66 -13.24
CA MET A 420 17.38 4.11 -11.89
C MET A 420 18.69 3.34 -11.78
N LEU A 421 18.96 2.42 -12.70
CA LEU A 421 20.20 1.63 -12.73
C LEU A 421 21.49 2.48 -12.86
N LYS A 422 21.40 3.68 -13.44
CA LYS A 422 22.56 4.59 -13.56
C LYS A 422 22.80 5.43 -12.31
N LYS A 423 21.77 5.64 -11.50
CA LYS A 423 21.82 6.59 -10.38
C LYS A 423 21.80 5.95 -9.00
N LEU A 424 21.33 4.71 -8.91
CA LEU A 424 21.23 3.98 -7.64
C LEU A 424 22.45 3.08 -7.45
N ASP A 425 22.90 2.97 -6.19
CA ASP A 425 24.00 2.11 -5.74
C ASP A 425 23.66 1.42 -4.41
N GLY A 426 24.56 0.60 -3.90
CA GLY A 426 24.44 -0.07 -2.61
C GLY A 426 23.07 -0.77 -2.41
N ALA A 427 22.47 -0.60 -1.23
CA ALA A 427 21.19 -1.20 -0.87
C ALA A 427 20.04 -0.76 -1.79
N ALA A 428 20.07 0.48 -2.29
CA ALA A 428 19.07 0.98 -3.23
C ALA A 428 19.11 0.22 -4.56
N LEU A 429 20.30 -0.03 -5.09
CA LEU A 429 20.49 -0.82 -6.32
C LEU A 429 20.08 -2.28 -6.10
N THR A 430 20.42 -2.88 -4.96
CA THR A 430 20.02 -4.26 -4.63
C THR A 430 18.49 -4.38 -4.57
N SER A 431 17.80 -3.43 -3.94
CA SER A 431 16.33 -3.38 -3.93
C SER A 431 15.75 -3.31 -5.34
N LEU A 432 16.29 -2.41 -6.19
CA LEU A 432 15.85 -2.27 -7.58
C LEU A 432 16.10 -3.54 -8.40
N GLN A 433 17.23 -4.20 -8.21
CA GLN A 433 17.56 -5.45 -8.91
C GLN A 433 16.55 -6.56 -8.57
N ALA A 434 16.10 -6.61 -7.31
CA ALA A 434 15.06 -7.55 -6.91
C ALA A 434 13.71 -7.22 -7.59
N ASP A 435 13.33 -5.94 -7.70
CA ASP A 435 12.12 -5.53 -8.42
C ASP A 435 12.18 -5.91 -9.91
N ILE A 436 13.34 -5.69 -10.55
CA ILE A 436 13.57 -6.06 -11.95
C ILE A 436 13.48 -7.57 -12.12
N TYR A 437 14.12 -8.35 -11.26
CA TYR A 437 14.08 -9.82 -11.33
C TYR A 437 12.67 -10.35 -11.13
N ALA A 438 11.94 -9.82 -10.16
CA ALA A 438 10.54 -10.16 -9.92
C ALA A 438 9.66 -9.90 -11.17
N SER A 439 9.82 -8.72 -11.78
CA SER A 439 9.10 -8.39 -13.01
C SER A 439 9.48 -9.30 -14.19
N GLN A 440 10.78 -9.58 -14.36
CA GLN A 440 11.24 -10.50 -15.42
C GLN A 440 10.67 -11.90 -15.25
N LEU A 441 10.62 -12.42 -14.01
CA LEU A 441 10.02 -13.70 -13.72
C LEU A 441 8.52 -13.70 -14.04
N TYR A 442 7.79 -12.67 -13.59
CA TYR A 442 6.36 -12.54 -13.84
C TYR A 442 6.04 -12.53 -15.34
N TYR A 443 6.68 -11.64 -16.11
CA TYR A 443 6.47 -11.55 -17.55
C TYR A 443 6.99 -12.77 -18.32
N GLY A 444 8.05 -13.41 -17.81
CA GLY A 444 8.54 -14.67 -18.34
C GLY A 444 7.50 -15.79 -18.23
N MET A 445 6.85 -15.91 -17.08
CA MET A 445 5.78 -16.88 -16.86
C MET A 445 4.53 -16.58 -17.70
N GLN A 446 4.17 -15.29 -17.83
CA GLN A 446 3.07 -14.86 -18.68
C GLN A 446 3.34 -15.20 -20.15
N GLY A 447 4.52 -14.84 -20.65
CA GLY A 447 4.93 -15.16 -22.04
C GLY A 447 4.97 -16.64 -22.31
N GLN A 448 5.43 -17.48 -21.35
CA GLN A 448 5.43 -18.92 -21.48
C GLN A 448 4.00 -19.50 -21.54
N LYS A 449 3.12 -19.02 -20.65
CA LYS A 449 1.73 -19.49 -20.57
C LYS A 449 0.91 -19.14 -21.79
N TYR A 450 1.11 -17.94 -22.34
CA TYR A 450 0.31 -17.38 -23.45
C TYR A 450 1.06 -17.35 -24.78
N HIS A 451 2.24 -17.96 -24.86
CA HIS A 451 3.04 -18.17 -26.07
C HIS A 451 3.43 -16.86 -26.79
N HIS A 452 3.82 -15.85 -26.03
CA HIS A 452 4.34 -14.59 -26.59
C HIS A 452 5.68 -14.18 -25.95
N THR A 453 6.35 -13.22 -26.56
CA THR A 453 7.58 -12.66 -26.03
C THR A 453 7.31 -11.89 -24.73
N PRO A 454 8.08 -12.14 -23.64
CA PRO A 454 7.93 -11.42 -22.39
C PRO A 454 8.03 -9.90 -22.56
N ILE A 455 7.24 -9.16 -21.81
CA ILE A 455 7.31 -7.70 -21.76
C ILE A 455 8.68 -7.27 -21.26
N ASN A 456 9.31 -6.35 -21.98
CA ASN A 456 10.59 -5.78 -21.59
C ASN A 456 10.37 -4.37 -21.01
N GLU A 457 10.37 -4.26 -19.68
CA GLU A 457 10.13 -2.99 -18.96
C GLU A 457 11.19 -1.90 -19.29
N PHE A 458 12.39 -2.27 -19.72
CA PHE A 458 13.41 -1.29 -20.13
C PHE A 458 13.02 -0.51 -21.39
N ARG A 459 12.10 -1.04 -22.19
CA ARG A 459 11.60 -0.45 -23.43
C ARG A 459 10.25 0.22 -23.29
N LEU A 460 9.59 0.04 -22.14
CA LEU A 460 8.30 0.69 -21.92
C LEU A 460 8.49 2.21 -21.94
N LYS A 461 7.73 2.85 -22.81
CA LYS A 461 7.57 4.30 -22.78
C LYS A 461 6.47 4.62 -21.79
N TYR A 462 6.78 5.48 -20.85
CA TYR A 462 5.78 6.01 -19.95
C TYR A 462 4.74 6.80 -20.77
N ASN A 463 3.48 6.35 -20.77
CA ASN A 463 2.37 7.10 -21.32
C ASN A 463 1.51 7.57 -20.12
N PRO A 464 1.37 8.89 -19.89
CA PRO A 464 0.36 9.38 -18.95
C PRO A 464 -1.03 8.92 -19.39
N CYS A 465 -1.87 8.48 -18.44
CA CYS A 465 -3.27 8.15 -18.69
C CYS A 465 -4.11 9.41 -18.81
#